data_5adfd5c74531e0cf783e495ce4316fb2
#
_entry.id   5adfd5c74531e0cf783e495ce4316fb2
#
_cell.length_a   1.000
_cell.length_b   1.000
_cell.length_c   1.000
_cell.angle_alpha   90.00
_cell.angle_beta   90.00
_cell.angle_gamma   90.00
#
_symmetry.space_group_name_H-M   'P 1'
#
loop_
_entity.id
_entity.type
_entity.pdbx_description
1 polymer ?
#
loop_
_entity_poly.entity_id
_entity_poly.type
_entity_poly.pdbx_seq_one_letter_code
_entity_poly.pdbx_strand_id
1 'polypeptide(L)'
;LLGFGRRHIVRLPVDSQGRVRADGVPRPSGPTILCLQAGNINTGAFDPFDAICTPAREAGAWVHVDGAFGLWAQASAQLAPLSRGVEHADSWATDAHKWLNVPYDSGLAFVREPGALPAAMAITAEYLPSAGGGRSPSHYTPELSRRARGVEVWAALRALGRSGLAEMFERNSRQPR
;
A
#
# COMPACT_ATOMS: atom_id res chain seq x y z
N LEU A 1 -9.60 14.27 7.31
CA LEU A 1 -9.34 14.87 6.01
C LEU A 1 -10.31 14.34 4.93
N LEU A 2 -10.58 13.01 4.90
CA LEU A 2 -11.49 12.40 3.92
C LEU A 2 -12.99 12.53 4.27
N GLY A 3 -13.34 13.21 5.36
CA GLY A 3 -14.73 13.47 5.73
C GLY A 3 -15.47 12.34 6.44
N PHE A 4 -14.87 11.17 6.67
CA PHE A 4 -15.55 10.04 7.32
C PHE A 4 -15.94 10.31 8.79
N GLY A 5 -15.22 11.21 9.47
CA GLY A 5 -15.46 11.54 10.87
C GLY A 5 -15.02 10.45 11.86
N ARG A 6 -14.68 10.88 13.08
CA ARG A 6 -14.13 9.98 14.12
C ARG A 6 -15.14 8.93 14.60
N ARG A 7 -16.43 9.20 14.52
CA ARG A 7 -17.50 8.28 14.98
C ARG A 7 -17.59 7.00 14.14
N HIS A 8 -17.05 7.00 12.94
CA HIS A 8 -17.05 5.85 12.02
C HIS A 8 -15.76 5.04 12.09
N ILE A 9 -14.83 5.39 13.00
CA ILE A 9 -13.58 4.65 13.18
C ILE A 9 -13.77 3.60 14.25
N VAL A 10 -13.60 2.33 13.87
CA VAL A 10 -13.53 1.20 14.78
C VAL A 10 -12.06 0.82 14.97
N ARG A 11 -11.58 0.83 16.21
CA ARG A 11 -10.22 0.39 16.52
C ARG A 11 -10.21 -1.11 16.74
N LEU A 12 -9.31 -1.80 16.06
CA LEU A 12 -9.14 -3.24 16.18
C LEU A 12 -8.20 -3.58 17.34
N PRO A 13 -8.42 -4.68 18.05
CA PRO A 13 -7.50 -5.18 19.06
C PRO A 13 -6.20 -5.64 18.38
N VAL A 14 -5.08 -5.41 19.06
CA VAL A 14 -3.75 -5.80 18.60
C VAL A 14 -3.05 -6.67 19.64
N ASP A 15 -2.02 -7.40 19.19
CA ASP A 15 -1.13 -8.14 20.08
C ASP A 15 0.00 -7.25 20.64
N SER A 16 0.93 -7.84 21.38
CA SER A 16 2.08 -7.15 21.99
C SER A 16 3.06 -6.57 20.97
N GLN A 17 3.00 -6.99 19.69
CA GLN A 17 3.80 -6.46 18.59
C GLN A 17 3.05 -5.43 17.75
N GLY A 18 1.82 -5.09 18.12
CA GLY A 18 0.96 -4.17 17.40
C GLY A 18 0.31 -4.75 16.14
N ARG A 19 0.31 -6.08 15.98
CA ARG A 19 -0.39 -6.76 14.88
C ARG A 19 -1.87 -6.89 15.20
N VAL A 20 -2.72 -6.63 14.20
CA VAL A 20 -4.16 -6.85 14.33
C VAL A 20 -4.45 -8.30 14.66
N ARG A 21 -5.31 -8.53 15.65
CA ARG A 21 -5.80 -9.87 15.99
C ARG A 21 -6.93 -10.24 15.03
N ALA A 22 -6.76 -11.33 14.28
CA ALA A 22 -7.75 -11.78 13.31
C ALA A 22 -9.11 -12.09 13.93
N ASP A 23 -9.12 -12.64 15.16
CA ASP A 23 -10.34 -12.94 15.94
C ASP A 23 -11.06 -11.67 16.43
N GLY A 24 -10.41 -10.53 16.38
CA GLY A 24 -10.96 -9.23 16.77
C GLY A 24 -11.49 -8.38 15.62
N VAL A 25 -11.44 -8.87 14.37
CA VAL A 25 -11.98 -8.16 13.21
C VAL A 25 -13.50 -8.37 13.14
N PRO A 26 -14.31 -7.31 13.33
CA PRO A 26 -15.76 -7.46 13.27
C PRO A 26 -16.21 -7.73 11.84
N ARG A 27 -17.30 -8.50 11.69
CA ARG A 27 -17.93 -8.68 10.39
C ARG A 27 -18.53 -7.34 9.92
N PRO A 28 -18.24 -6.89 8.70
CA PRO A 28 -18.83 -5.68 8.14
C PRO A 28 -20.37 -5.74 8.15
N SER A 29 -21.00 -4.64 8.58
CA SER A 29 -22.47 -4.48 8.54
C SER A 29 -22.93 -3.49 7.46
N GLY A 30 -22.00 -2.97 6.66
CA GLY A 30 -22.22 -2.01 5.58
C GLY A 30 -20.91 -1.65 4.91
N PRO A 31 -20.86 -0.59 4.08
CA PRO A 31 -19.63 -0.16 3.42
C PRO A 31 -18.51 0.06 4.43
N THR A 32 -17.44 -0.72 4.32
CA THR A 32 -16.35 -0.77 5.30
C THR A 32 -15.00 -0.75 4.60
N ILE A 33 -14.08 0.05 5.13
CA ILE A 33 -12.65 0.00 4.76
C ILE A 33 -11.90 -0.59 5.94
N LEU A 34 -11.21 -1.70 5.71
CA LEU A 34 -10.32 -2.33 6.68
C LEU A 34 -8.89 -1.95 6.34
N CYS A 35 -8.21 -1.25 7.27
CA CYS A 35 -6.81 -0.88 7.12
C CYS A 35 -5.93 -1.85 7.89
N LEU A 36 -5.01 -2.49 7.18
CA LEU A 36 -3.98 -3.39 7.73
C LEU A 36 -2.60 -2.79 7.48
N GLN A 37 -1.59 -3.27 8.19
CA GLN A 37 -0.23 -2.73 8.11
C GLN A 37 0.79 -3.80 7.78
N ALA A 38 1.66 -3.51 6.80
CA ALA A 38 2.86 -4.29 6.49
C ALA A 38 4.09 -3.52 6.99
N GLY A 39 4.70 -3.98 8.10
CA GLY A 39 5.83 -3.34 8.73
C GLY A 39 5.44 -2.21 9.68
N ASN A 40 5.03 -2.56 10.89
CA ASN A 40 4.72 -1.59 11.94
C ASN A 40 5.93 -0.70 12.24
N ILE A 41 5.72 0.61 12.34
CA ILE A 41 6.80 1.59 12.51
C ILE A 41 7.64 1.38 13.78
N ASN A 42 7.05 0.82 14.84
CA ASN A 42 7.75 0.62 16.12
C ASN A 42 8.37 -0.76 16.26
N THR A 43 7.73 -1.79 15.70
CA THR A 43 8.11 -3.19 15.94
C THR A 43 8.58 -3.91 14.68
N GLY A 44 8.29 -3.36 13.48
CA GLY A 44 8.52 -4.02 12.20
C GLY A 44 7.55 -5.18 11.91
N ALA A 45 6.55 -5.40 12.76
CA ALA A 45 5.62 -6.52 12.63
C ALA A 45 4.66 -6.34 11.44
N PHE A 46 4.17 -7.46 10.92
CA PHE A 46 3.21 -7.52 9.82
C PHE A 46 1.89 -8.09 10.32
N ASP A 47 0.78 -7.53 9.87
CA ASP A 47 -0.54 -8.08 10.17
C ASP A 47 -0.74 -9.45 9.52
N PRO A 48 -1.58 -10.33 10.07
CA PRO A 48 -1.83 -11.67 9.54
C PRO A 48 -2.78 -11.64 8.34
N PHE A 49 -2.29 -11.20 7.18
CA PHE A 49 -3.08 -10.98 5.96
C PHE A 49 -3.83 -12.22 5.50
N ASP A 50 -3.20 -13.41 5.55
CA ASP A 50 -3.84 -14.69 5.19
C ASP A 50 -5.14 -14.93 5.97
N ALA A 51 -5.14 -14.59 7.25
CA ALA A 51 -6.28 -14.82 8.13
C ALA A 51 -7.38 -13.76 7.99
N ILE A 52 -7.04 -12.57 7.48
CA ILE A 52 -7.94 -11.41 7.52
C ILE A 52 -8.46 -11.01 6.14
N CYS A 53 -7.60 -10.95 5.11
CA CYS A 53 -7.97 -10.32 3.84
C CYS A 53 -9.12 -11.02 3.14
N THR A 54 -9.04 -12.34 2.94
CA THR A 54 -10.08 -13.09 2.22
C THR A 54 -11.43 -13.04 2.94
N PRO A 55 -11.53 -13.37 4.25
CA PRO A 55 -12.81 -13.28 4.95
C PRO A 55 -13.42 -11.87 4.96
N ALA A 56 -12.58 -10.83 5.09
CA ALA A 56 -13.05 -9.44 5.09
C ALA A 56 -13.65 -9.04 3.73
N ARG A 57 -12.98 -9.41 2.64
CA ARG A 57 -13.48 -9.14 1.27
C ARG A 57 -14.75 -9.92 0.95
N GLU A 58 -14.82 -11.18 1.32
CA GLU A 58 -16.03 -12.00 1.17
C GLU A 58 -17.21 -11.41 1.94
N ALA A 59 -16.95 -10.72 3.04
CA ALA A 59 -17.94 -9.99 3.80
C ALA A 59 -18.24 -8.58 3.25
N GLY A 60 -17.63 -8.18 2.12
CA GLY A 60 -17.89 -6.91 1.43
C GLY A 60 -17.06 -5.72 1.90
N ALA A 61 -16.01 -5.94 2.70
CA ALA A 61 -15.07 -4.87 3.04
C ALA A 61 -14.08 -4.62 1.90
N TRP A 62 -13.66 -3.36 1.77
CA TRP A 62 -12.47 -2.98 1.02
C TRP A 62 -11.26 -3.11 1.95
N VAL A 63 -10.30 -3.95 1.61
CA VAL A 63 -9.07 -4.15 2.40
C VAL A 63 -7.96 -3.30 1.80
N HIS A 64 -7.43 -2.39 2.62
CA HIS A 64 -6.27 -1.56 2.31
C HIS A 64 -5.08 -1.96 3.16
N VAL A 65 -3.91 -2.06 2.55
CA VAL A 65 -2.64 -2.33 3.25
C VAL A 65 -1.74 -1.11 3.20
N ASP A 66 -1.50 -0.51 4.36
CA ASP A 66 -0.41 0.42 4.57
C ASP A 66 0.91 -0.37 4.64
N GLY A 67 1.62 -0.37 3.54
CA GLY A 67 2.92 -1.00 3.40
C GLY A 67 4.06 0.01 3.26
N ALA A 68 3.89 1.21 3.85
CA ALA A 68 4.84 2.32 3.74
C ALA A 68 6.30 1.90 4.00
N PHE A 69 6.50 0.93 4.90
CA PHE A 69 7.80 0.31 5.13
C PHE A 69 7.90 -1.08 4.51
N GLY A 70 7.00 -1.98 4.87
CA GLY A 70 7.20 -3.42 4.73
C GLY A 70 6.74 -4.03 3.40
N LEU A 71 6.00 -3.34 2.53
CA LEU A 71 5.55 -3.94 1.28
C LEU A 71 6.71 -4.37 0.39
N TRP A 72 7.85 -3.71 0.48
CA TRP A 72 9.09 -4.06 -0.21
C TRP A 72 9.67 -5.43 0.17
N ALA A 73 9.22 -6.04 1.28
CA ALA A 73 9.58 -7.40 1.66
C ALA A 73 9.23 -8.41 0.55
N GLN A 74 8.20 -8.14 -0.25
CA GLN A 74 7.83 -8.96 -1.40
C GLN A 74 8.91 -9.05 -2.49
N ALA A 75 9.88 -8.15 -2.49
CA ALA A 75 10.99 -8.19 -3.45
C ALA A 75 12.09 -9.22 -3.09
N SER A 76 12.05 -9.83 -1.90
CA SER A 76 12.99 -10.86 -1.45
C SER A 76 12.26 -12.15 -1.12
N ALA A 77 12.73 -13.27 -1.65
CA ALA A 77 12.20 -14.59 -1.31
C ALA A 77 12.34 -14.93 0.18
N GLN A 78 13.36 -14.39 0.85
CA GLN A 78 13.60 -14.57 2.28
C GLN A 78 12.58 -13.79 3.13
N LEU A 79 12.19 -12.60 2.71
CA LEU A 79 11.33 -11.69 3.46
C LEU A 79 9.85 -11.79 3.07
N ALA A 80 9.53 -12.21 1.85
CA ALA A 80 8.16 -12.34 1.34
C ALA A 80 7.21 -13.11 2.26
N PRO A 81 7.64 -14.17 2.99
CA PRO A 81 6.77 -14.87 3.94
C PRO A 81 6.20 -13.99 5.05
N LEU A 82 6.84 -12.84 5.39
CA LEU A 82 6.34 -11.89 6.39
C LEU A 82 5.01 -11.24 5.98
N SER A 83 4.76 -11.12 4.69
CA SER A 83 3.56 -10.49 4.14
C SER A 83 2.70 -11.48 3.35
N ARG A 84 2.72 -12.77 3.72
CA ARG A 84 1.88 -13.80 3.10
C ARG A 84 0.41 -13.41 3.16
N GLY A 85 -0.33 -13.54 2.05
CA GLY A 85 -1.73 -13.17 1.96
C GLY A 85 -1.97 -11.69 1.63
N VAL A 86 -0.91 -10.87 1.58
CA VAL A 86 -1.04 -9.44 1.24
C VAL A 86 -1.65 -9.24 -0.15
N GLU A 87 -1.43 -10.15 -1.07
CA GLU A 87 -2.00 -10.15 -2.42
C GLU A 87 -3.52 -10.25 -2.45
N HIS A 88 -4.16 -10.66 -1.34
CA HIS A 88 -5.61 -10.74 -1.23
C HIS A 88 -6.29 -9.42 -0.85
N ALA A 89 -5.54 -8.36 -0.55
CA ALA A 89 -6.11 -7.03 -0.33
C ALA A 89 -6.62 -6.37 -1.63
N ASP A 90 -7.33 -5.26 -1.53
CA ASP A 90 -7.88 -4.50 -2.66
C ASP A 90 -7.00 -3.32 -3.06
N SER A 91 -6.25 -2.76 -2.12
CA SER A 91 -5.32 -1.66 -2.36
C SER A 91 -4.11 -1.70 -1.44
N TRP A 92 -3.00 -1.14 -1.91
CA TRP A 92 -1.74 -1.07 -1.18
C TRP A 92 -1.10 0.29 -1.37
N ALA A 93 -0.47 0.79 -0.33
CA ALA A 93 0.41 1.96 -0.39
C ALA A 93 1.81 1.58 0.10
N THR A 94 2.84 2.15 -0.51
CA THR A 94 4.21 2.03 -0.03
C THR A 94 5.01 3.28 -0.33
N ASP A 95 6.05 3.53 0.46
CA ASP A 95 6.91 4.69 0.26
C ASP A 95 8.25 4.27 -0.36
N ALA A 96 8.50 4.77 -1.56
CA ALA A 96 9.76 4.54 -2.23
C ALA A 96 10.92 5.33 -1.57
N HIS A 97 10.62 6.49 -0.98
CA HIS A 97 11.59 7.31 -0.25
C HIS A 97 11.99 6.74 1.12
N LYS A 98 11.36 5.64 1.56
CA LYS A 98 11.75 4.91 2.79
C LYS A 98 12.71 3.78 2.42
N TRP A 99 12.24 2.56 2.32
CA TRP A 99 13.10 1.40 2.19
C TRP A 99 13.79 1.26 0.81
N LEU A 100 13.16 1.71 -0.28
CA LEU A 100 13.80 1.76 -1.61
C LEU A 100 14.87 2.86 -1.70
N ASN A 101 14.92 3.79 -0.73
CA ASN A 101 15.95 4.81 -0.61
C ASN A 101 16.07 5.77 -1.82
N VAL A 102 14.95 6.10 -2.47
CA VAL A 102 14.91 7.18 -3.46
C VAL A 102 14.69 8.53 -2.78
N PRO A 103 14.95 9.67 -3.46
CA PRO A 103 14.74 10.99 -2.89
C PRO A 103 13.33 11.23 -2.36
N TYR A 104 13.24 11.94 -1.25
CA TYR A 104 11.99 12.39 -0.67
C TYR A 104 11.36 13.47 -1.57
N ASP A 105 10.04 13.50 -1.82
CA ASP A 105 9.02 12.54 -1.40
C ASP A 105 8.63 11.61 -2.55
N SER A 106 8.36 10.36 -2.27
CA SER A 106 7.90 9.42 -3.30
C SER A 106 7.05 8.30 -2.66
N GLY A 107 5.73 8.35 -2.88
CA GLY A 107 4.78 7.32 -2.49
C GLY A 107 4.23 6.60 -3.73
N LEU A 108 3.89 5.34 -3.57
CA LEU A 108 3.29 4.48 -4.60
C LEU A 108 1.96 3.95 -4.08
N ALA A 109 0.92 4.01 -4.91
CA ALA A 109 -0.37 3.42 -4.64
C ALA A 109 -0.70 2.35 -5.70
N PHE A 110 -1.20 1.23 -5.24
CA PHE A 110 -1.63 0.12 -6.09
C PHE A 110 -3.07 -0.23 -5.76
N VAL A 111 -3.82 -0.63 -6.75
CA VAL A 111 -5.20 -1.12 -6.60
C VAL A 111 -5.39 -2.38 -7.43
N ARG A 112 -6.20 -3.30 -6.92
CA ARG A 112 -6.57 -4.53 -7.61
C ARG A 112 -7.44 -4.23 -8.82
N GLU A 113 -8.47 -3.39 -8.64
CA GLU A 113 -9.40 -3.00 -9.70
C GLU A 113 -8.85 -1.80 -10.48
N PRO A 114 -8.46 -1.97 -11.76
CA PRO A 114 -7.79 -0.90 -12.53
C PRO A 114 -8.64 0.38 -12.67
N GLY A 115 -9.95 0.26 -12.64
CA GLY A 115 -10.88 1.40 -12.75
C GLY A 115 -11.00 2.24 -11.49
N ALA A 116 -10.59 1.72 -10.32
CA ALA A 116 -10.83 2.39 -9.03
C ALA A 116 -10.08 3.73 -8.89
N LEU A 117 -8.80 3.78 -9.29
CA LEU A 117 -8.01 5.02 -9.22
C LEU A 117 -8.55 6.09 -10.17
N PRO A 118 -8.77 5.82 -11.47
CA PRO A 118 -9.37 6.82 -12.36
C PRO A 118 -10.75 7.30 -11.88
N ALA A 119 -11.58 6.41 -11.39
CA ALA A 119 -12.90 6.77 -10.87
C ALA A 119 -12.84 7.72 -9.66
N ALA A 120 -11.79 7.57 -8.81
CA ALA A 120 -11.62 8.39 -7.62
C ALA A 120 -10.82 9.68 -7.87
N MET A 121 -9.88 9.68 -8.82
CA MET A 121 -8.89 10.75 -8.98
C MET A 121 -9.07 11.60 -10.22
N ALA A 122 -9.75 11.10 -11.28
CA ALA A 122 -9.85 11.84 -12.53
C ALA A 122 -10.63 13.14 -12.32
N ILE A 123 -10.01 14.25 -12.69
CA ILE A 123 -10.63 15.57 -12.72
C ILE A 123 -11.01 15.87 -14.17
N THR A 124 -12.29 16.10 -14.42
CA THR A 124 -12.77 16.54 -15.72
C THR A 124 -13.01 18.05 -15.71
N ALA A 125 -12.47 18.76 -16.70
CA ALA A 125 -12.76 20.16 -16.94
C ALA A 125 -12.88 20.39 -18.44
N GLU A 126 -13.73 21.34 -18.86
CA GLU A 126 -14.00 21.61 -20.28
C GLU A 126 -12.76 21.92 -21.12
N TYR A 127 -11.72 22.51 -20.49
CA TYR A 127 -10.45 22.84 -21.15
C TYR A 127 -9.42 21.70 -21.14
N LEU A 128 -9.69 20.61 -20.43
CA LEU A 128 -8.78 19.46 -20.44
C LEU A 128 -9.11 18.58 -21.64
N PRO A 129 -8.12 18.24 -22.49
CA PRO A 129 -8.36 17.32 -23.58
C PRO A 129 -8.93 16.01 -23.04
N SER A 130 -10.05 15.57 -23.59
CA SER A 130 -10.51 14.21 -23.36
C SER A 130 -9.40 13.27 -23.83
N ALA A 131 -8.93 12.41 -22.93
CA ALA A 131 -7.81 11.51 -23.21
C ALA A 131 -8.18 10.62 -24.40
N GLY A 132 -7.62 10.90 -25.57
CA GLY A 132 -7.76 10.10 -26.77
C GLY A 132 -7.08 8.74 -26.61
N GLY A 133 -7.67 7.85 -25.77
CA GLY A 133 -7.25 6.47 -25.57
C GLY A 133 -5.93 6.25 -24.81
N GLY A 134 -5.21 7.30 -24.40
CA GLY A 134 -3.97 7.20 -23.65
C GLY A 134 -4.15 7.28 -22.13
N ARG A 135 -3.22 6.65 -21.39
CA ARG A 135 -3.17 6.75 -19.93
C ARG A 135 -2.64 8.13 -19.53
N SER A 136 -3.49 8.99 -18.97
CA SER A 136 -3.05 10.26 -18.39
C SER A 136 -2.62 10.07 -16.93
N PRO A 137 -1.43 10.50 -16.54
CA PRO A 137 -0.99 10.43 -15.14
C PRO A 137 -1.91 11.17 -14.16
N SER A 138 -2.59 12.23 -14.58
CA SER A 138 -3.54 12.99 -13.76
C SER A 138 -4.78 12.21 -13.35
N HIS A 139 -5.08 11.08 -14.03
CA HIS A 139 -6.19 10.20 -13.64
C HIS A 139 -5.86 9.27 -12.48
N TYR A 140 -4.61 9.28 -11.99
CA TYR A 140 -4.13 8.32 -10.98
C TYR A 140 -3.59 9.01 -9.73
N THR A 141 -3.68 10.33 -9.64
CA THR A 141 -3.14 11.10 -8.52
C THR A 141 -4.07 12.28 -8.21
N PRO A 142 -4.09 12.74 -6.95
CA PRO A 142 -4.92 13.89 -6.55
C PRO A 142 -4.39 15.24 -7.06
N GLU A 143 -3.19 15.26 -7.67
CA GLU A 143 -2.51 16.48 -8.14
C GLU A 143 -2.47 16.52 -9.66
N LEU A 144 -2.65 17.68 -10.25
CA LEU A 144 -2.48 17.88 -11.69
C LEU A 144 -1.00 18.06 -12.05
N SER A 145 -0.39 19.15 -11.58
CA SER A 145 1.02 19.44 -11.81
C SER A 145 1.83 18.99 -10.60
N ARG A 146 2.90 18.21 -10.84
CA ARG A 146 3.74 17.65 -9.78
C ARG A 146 5.13 17.29 -10.30
N ARG A 147 6.06 17.10 -9.38
CA ARG A 147 7.39 16.58 -9.68
C ARG A 147 7.29 15.16 -10.29
N ALA A 148 8.17 14.85 -11.21
CA ALA A 148 8.22 13.55 -11.90
C ALA A 148 8.87 12.46 -11.01
N ARG A 149 8.25 12.15 -9.87
CA ARG A 149 8.76 11.21 -8.86
C ARG A 149 9.03 9.80 -9.38
N GLY A 150 8.38 9.42 -10.47
CA GLY A 150 8.59 8.11 -11.10
C GLY A 150 9.98 7.94 -11.73
N VAL A 151 10.70 9.02 -12.01
CA VAL A 151 12.04 8.96 -12.64
C VAL A 151 13.03 8.32 -11.67
N GLU A 152 13.09 8.78 -10.44
CA GLU A 152 14.00 8.25 -9.40
C GLU A 152 13.67 6.80 -9.06
N VAL A 153 12.38 6.46 -8.98
CA VAL A 153 11.92 5.09 -8.75
C VAL A 153 12.36 4.18 -9.90
N TRP A 154 12.11 4.60 -11.14
CA TRP A 154 12.54 3.86 -12.32
C TRP A 154 14.06 3.66 -12.36
N ALA A 155 14.84 4.71 -12.07
CA ALA A 155 16.29 4.65 -12.08
C ALA A 155 16.82 3.66 -11.02
N ALA A 156 16.29 3.70 -9.80
CA ALA A 156 16.64 2.78 -8.73
C ALA A 156 16.32 1.31 -9.10
N LEU A 157 15.11 1.06 -9.60
CA LEU A 157 14.67 -0.28 -10.01
C LEU A 157 15.51 -0.83 -11.18
N ARG A 158 15.88 0.03 -12.14
CA ARG A 158 16.73 -0.35 -13.28
C ARG A 158 18.16 -0.62 -12.86
N ALA A 159 18.72 0.19 -11.97
CA ALA A 159 20.10 0.04 -11.51
C ALA A 159 20.29 -1.21 -10.62
N LEU A 160 19.36 -1.47 -9.71
CA LEU A 160 19.46 -2.59 -8.77
C LEU A 160 19.01 -3.92 -9.38
N GLY A 161 17.98 -3.89 -10.22
CA GLY A 161 17.35 -5.11 -10.71
C GLY A 161 16.72 -5.93 -9.55
N ARG A 162 16.20 -7.11 -9.85
CA ARG A 162 15.55 -7.98 -8.84
C ARG A 162 16.54 -8.42 -7.74
N SER A 163 17.72 -8.85 -8.15
CA SER A 163 18.73 -9.37 -7.20
C SER A 163 19.26 -8.28 -6.28
N GLY A 164 19.58 -7.10 -6.82
CA GLY A 164 20.07 -5.97 -6.02
C GLY A 164 19.02 -5.43 -5.05
N LEU A 165 17.74 -5.43 -5.44
CA LEU A 165 16.64 -5.10 -4.53
C LEU A 165 16.53 -6.10 -3.38
N ALA A 166 16.51 -7.39 -3.68
CA ALA A 166 16.45 -8.45 -2.67
C ALA A 166 17.62 -8.35 -1.68
N GLU A 167 18.85 -8.23 -2.19
CA GLU A 167 20.05 -8.07 -1.37
C GLU A 167 19.99 -6.83 -0.47
N MET A 168 19.57 -5.69 -1.01
CA MET A 168 19.45 -4.45 -0.25
C MET A 168 18.48 -4.60 0.92
N PHE A 169 17.29 -5.16 0.69
CA PHE A 169 16.29 -5.33 1.73
C PHE A 169 16.70 -6.37 2.77
N GLU A 170 17.28 -7.48 2.35
CA GLU A 170 17.82 -8.50 3.26
C GLU A 170 18.95 -7.98 4.12
N ARG A 171 19.89 -7.22 3.53
CA ARG A 171 20.98 -6.58 4.28
C ARG A 171 20.45 -5.61 5.33
N ASN A 172 19.51 -4.75 4.96
CA ASN A 172 18.92 -3.79 5.88
C ASN A 172 18.16 -4.47 7.03
N SER A 173 17.50 -5.60 6.74
CA SER A 173 16.76 -6.37 7.77
C SER A 173 17.67 -7.08 8.77
N ARG A 174 18.92 -7.36 8.41
CA ARG A 174 19.90 -8.02 9.26
C ARG A 174 20.69 -7.06 10.15
N GLN A 175 20.58 -5.76 9.92
CA GLN A 175 21.32 -4.81 10.77
C GLN A 175 20.75 -4.81 12.19
N PRO A 176 21.59 -4.91 13.24
CA PRO A 176 21.12 -4.84 14.61
C PRO A 176 20.51 -3.46 14.88
N ARG A 177 19.47 -3.47 15.71
CA ARG A 177 18.79 -2.26 16.20
C ARG A 177 19.62 -1.61 17.28
#